data_9bb23258aa0c1180d90ecedc51ff7190
#
_entry.id   9bb23258aa0c1180d90ecedc51ff7190
#
_cell.length_a   1.000
_cell.length_b   1.000
_cell.length_c   1.000
_cell.angle_alpha   90.00
_cell.angle_beta   90.00
_cell.angle_gamma   90.00
#
_symmetry.space_group_name_H-M   'P 1'
#
loop_
_entity.id
_entity.type
_entity.pdbx_description
1 polymer ?
#
loop_
_entity_poly.entity_id
_entity_poly.type
_entity_poly.pdbx_seq_one_letter_code
_entity_poly.pdbx_strand_id
1 'polypeptide(L)'
;MPPAGDKASPGRRRFAESVRREIVRFLIRNLARLNRPGSRFYLQYRPDADLAYGRIGTAATDMAQLQAWWGRGMETNNLGDLTRLYFLEATVRQLQSAGVAGSFGELGVYKGNSAKILHALAPDRRLFLFDTFGGFDDADVDAEKGAVNAQVKRRDFADTSLPGVREFVGAAPSVTYCPGRFPDTAGHVPEGTRFALVQLDCDLYAPIKAGVEFFYPLLNPGGVLIIHDYASGHWPGVKLAVDEFLAGKPEGLVLIPDKSGSAVLVKHRQCD
;
A
#
# COMPACT_ATOMS: atom_id res chain seq x y z
N MET A 1 -7.16 18.46 -42.40
CA MET A 1 -6.29 17.27 -42.53
C MET A 1 -5.17 17.38 -41.53
N PRO A 2 -5.04 16.46 -40.57
CA PRO A 2 -3.87 16.43 -39.69
C PRO A 2 -2.66 15.89 -40.46
N PRO A 3 -1.41 16.35 -40.20
CA PRO A 3 -0.23 15.92 -40.93
C PRO A 3 0.03 14.43 -40.67
N ALA A 4 0.36 13.70 -41.74
CA ALA A 4 0.73 12.30 -41.70
C ALA A 4 2.01 12.12 -40.84
N GLY A 5 1.87 11.45 -39.73
CA GLY A 5 2.99 11.08 -38.86
C GLY A 5 3.96 10.17 -39.64
N ASP A 6 5.21 10.59 -39.69
CA ASP A 6 6.34 9.89 -40.30
C ASP A 6 6.53 8.52 -39.66
N LYS A 7 6.01 7.46 -40.27
CA LYS A 7 6.20 6.08 -39.83
C LYS A 7 7.62 5.65 -40.17
N ALA A 8 8.53 5.78 -39.22
CA ALA A 8 9.90 5.31 -39.38
C ALA A 8 9.93 3.86 -39.92
N SER A 9 10.81 3.60 -40.89
CA SER A 9 10.95 2.30 -41.54
C SER A 9 11.28 1.21 -40.53
N PRO A 10 10.87 -0.07 -40.74
CA PRO A 10 11.13 -1.18 -39.82
C PRO A 10 12.60 -1.32 -39.42
N GLY A 11 13.51 -1.01 -40.32
CA GLY A 11 14.96 -1.04 -40.07
C GLY A 11 15.41 0.05 -39.08
N ARG A 12 14.89 1.27 -39.21
CA ARG A 12 15.19 2.38 -38.30
C ARG A 12 14.65 2.10 -36.87
N ARG A 13 13.47 1.49 -36.76
CA ARG A 13 12.91 1.09 -35.44
C ARG A 13 13.78 0.03 -34.75
N ARG A 14 14.19 -1.03 -35.47
CA ARG A 14 15.07 -2.08 -34.94
C ARG A 14 16.43 -1.54 -34.51
N PHE A 15 17.00 -0.63 -35.28
CA PHE A 15 18.27 0.03 -34.93
C PHE A 15 18.12 0.90 -33.67
N ALA A 16 17.08 1.72 -33.58
CA ALA A 16 16.81 2.55 -32.42
C ALA A 16 16.57 1.70 -31.14
N GLU A 17 15.85 0.60 -31.26
CA GLU A 17 15.64 -0.36 -30.16
C GLU A 17 16.95 -1.03 -29.71
N SER A 18 17.84 -1.38 -30.66
CA SER A 18 19.14 -1.95 -30.35
C SER A 18 20.02 -0.95 -29.59
N VAL A 19 20.10 0.30 -30.05
CA VAL A 19 20.84 1.37 -29.39
C VAL A 19 20.27 1.64 -27.99
N ARG A 20 18.94 1.71 -27.85
CA ARG A 20 18.28 1.88 -26.57
C ARG A 20 18.66 0.75 -25.59
N ARG A 21 18.65 -0.50 -26.03
CA ARG A 21 19.05 -1.65 -25.19
C ARG A 21 20.50 -1.55 -24.72
N GLU A 22 21.43 -1.15 -25.59
CA GLU A 22 22.83 -0.99 -25.19
C GLU A 22 23.04 0.16 -24.22
N ILE A 23 22.34 1.28 -24.41
CA ILE A 23 22.35 2.39 -23.43
C ILE A 23 21.83 1.92 -22.07
N VAL A 24 20.69 1.21 -22.05
CA VAL A 24 20.12 0.68 -20.81
C VAL A 24 21.09 -0.30 -20.14
N ARG A 25 21.70 -1.22 -20.88
CA ARG A 25 22.72 -2.15 -20.34
C ARG A 25 23.91 -1.41 -19.75
N PHE A 26 24.39 -0.36 -20.43
CA PHE A 26 25.48 0.47 -19.93
C PHE A 26 25.07 1.18 -18.62
N LEU A 27 23.86 1.77 -18.58
CA LEU A 27 23.34 2.44 -17.38
C LEU A 27 23.19 1.45 -16.22
N ILE A 28 22.60 0.28 -16.44
CA ILE A 28 22.45 -0.75 -15.40
C ILE A 28 23.82 -1.13 -14.84
N ARG A 29 24.82 -1.44 -15.68
CA ARG A 29 26.15 -1.83 -15.21
C ARG A 29 26.86 -0.76 -14.41
N ASN A 30 26.70 0.51 -14.80
CA ASN A 30 27.42 1.61 -14.13
C ASN A 30 26.68 2.15 -12.90
N LEU A 31 25.35 2.25 -12.98
CA LEU A 31 24.53 2.71 -11.84
C LEU A 31 24.39 1.65 -10.75
N ALA A 32 24.41 0.35 -11.12
CA ALA A 32 24.40 -0.73 -10.13
C ALA A 32 25.64 -0.69 -9.19
N ARG A 33 26.74 -0.09 -9.64
CA ARG A 33 27.93 0.13 -8.79
C ARG A 33 27.68 1.11 -7.64
N LEU A 34 26.62 1.90 -7.71
CA LEU A 34 26.17 2.78 -6.63
C LEU A 34 25.42 2.00 -5.53
N ASN A 35 24.94 0.80 -5.85
CA ASN A 35 24.31 -0.10 -4.88
C ASN A 35 25.40 -0.81 -4.07
N ARG A 36 25.88 -0.16 -3.02
CA ARG A 36 26.93 -0.72 -2.14
C ARG A 36 26.31 -1.33 -0.89
N PRO A 37 26.89 -2.40 -0.34
CA PRO A 37 26.52 -2.89 0.99
C PRO A 37 26.54 -1.75 2.01
N GLY A 38 25.48 -1.62 2.81
CA GLY A 38 25.31 -0.54 3.79
C GLY A 38 24.85 0.81 3.22
N SER A 39 24.68 0.95 1.91
CA SER A 39 24.04 2.14 1.33
C SER A 39 22.56 2.21 1.74
N ARG A 40 22.10 3.41 2.09
CA ARG A 40 20.66 3.69 2.31
C ARG A 40 19.90 3.93 0.99
N PHE A 41 20.63 3.99 -0.13
CA PHE A 41 20.06 4.20 -1.46
C PHE A 41 20.45 3.04 -2.35
N TYR A 42 19.49 2.53 -3.11
CA TYR A 42 19.75 1.60 -4.21
C TYR A 42 19.01 2.06 -5.47
N LEU A 43 19.60 1.80 -6.61
CA LEU A 43 19.01 2.07 -7.91
C LEU A 43 18.54 0.76 -8.51
N GLN A 44 17.28 0.69 -8.87
CA GLN A 44 16.67 -0.45 -9.53
C GLN A 44 16.20 -0.04 -10.92
N TYR A 45 16.60 -0.81 -11.93
CA TYR A 45 16.00 -0.67 -13.25
C TYR A 45 14.60 -1.26 -13.23
N ARG A 46 13.63 -0.46 -13.63
CA ARG A 46 12.26 -0.91 -13.85
C ARG A 46 12.01 -0.99 -15.36
N PRO A 47 11.66 -2.15 -15.91
CA PRO A 47 11.21 -2.25 -17.30
C PRO A 47 9.92 -1.43 -17.49
N ASP A 48 9.57 -1.14 -18.73
CA ASP A 48 8.29 -0.48 -19.07
C ASP A 48 7.15 -1.17 -18.32
N ALA A 49 6.24 -0.37 -17.75
CA ALA A 49 5.11 -0.88 -16.99
C ALA A 49 4.28 -1.90 -17.77
N ASP A 50 4.16 -1.71 -19.08
CA ASP A 50 3.48 -2.64 -19.98
C ASP A 50 4.17 -4.00 -20.08
N LEU A 51 5.49 -4.08 -19.95
CA LEU A 51 6.21 -5.35 -19.94
C LEU A 51 6.18 -6.04 -18.58
N ALA A 52 6.19 -5.27 -17.48
CA ALA A 52 6.22 -5.80 -16.13
C ALA A 52 4.82 -6.19 -15.62
N TYR A 53 3.80 -5.39 -15.93
CA TYR A 53 2.46 -5.51 -15.34
C TYR A 53 1.32 -5.53 -16.36
N GLY A 54 1.58 -5.33 -17.64
CA GLY A 54 0.55 -5.26 -18.69
C GLY A 54 -0.33 -6.50 -18.84
N ARG A 55 0.06 -7.61 -18.18
CA ARG A 55 -0.75 -8.86 -18.14
C ARG A 55 -1.58 -8.99 -16.88
N ILE A 56 -1.41 -8.10 -15.89
CA ILE A 56 -2.07 -8.18 -14.59
C ILE A 56 -3.32 -7.31 -14.52
N GLY A 57 -3.53 -6.40 -15.46
CA GLY A 57 -4.72 -5.52 -15.47
C GLY A 57 -5.12 -5.09 -16.86
N THR A 58 -6.36 -4.64 -17.00
CA THR A 58 -6.97 -4.24 -18.27
C THR A 58 -6.87 -2.75 -18.57
N ALA A 59 -6.49 -1.92 -17.59
CA ALA A 59 -6.41 -0.47 -17.72
C ALA A 59 -4.95 0.01 -17.61
N ALA A 60 -4.56 0.94 -18.49
CA ALA A 60 -3.30 1.66 -18.35
C ALA A 60 -3.34 2.50 -17.06
N THR A 61 -2.31 2.37 -16.21
CA THR A 61 -2.17 3.19 -15.01
C THR A 61 -1.30 4.38 -15.32
N ASP A 62 -1.77 5.59 -15.02
CA ASP A 62 -0.93 6.78 -15.01
C ASP A 62 -0.03 6.78 -13.76
N MET A 63 1.14 6.16 -13.89
CA MET A 63 2.10 6.06 -12.80
C MET A 63 2.63 7.43 -12.36
N ALA A 64 2.72 8.41 -13.24
CA ALA A 64 3.15 9.76 -12.85
C ALA A 64 2.11 10.41 -11.93
N GLN A 65 0.84 10.22 -12.23
CA GLN A 65 -0.24 10.70 -11.38
C GLN A 65 -0.27 9.97 -10.03
N LEU A 66 -0.08 8.64 -10.02
CA LEU A 66 -0.01 7.89 -8.76
C LEU A 66 1.16 8.35 -7.88
N GLN A 67 2.34 8.57 -8.47
CA GLN A 67 3.50 9.08 -7.75
C GLN A 67 3.26 10.50 -7.21
N ALA A 68 2.58 11.36 -7.95
CA ALA A 68 2.23 12.70 -7.49
C ALA A 68 1.29 12.65 -6.26
N TRP A 69 0.29 11.79 -6.28
CA TRP A 69 -0.58 11.58 -5.11
C TRP A 69 0.16 10.91 -3.96
N TRP A 70 1.02 9.92 -4.27
CA TRP A 70 1.82 9.21 -3.27
C TRP A 70 2.73 10.16 -2.49
N GLY A 71 3.42 11.07 -3.18
CA GLY A 71 4.33 12.03 -2.58
C GLY A 71 3.67 13.24 -1.91
N ARG A 72 2.39 13.53 -2.16
CA ARG A 72 1.75 14.78 -1.71
C ARG A 72 1.84 14.96 -0.19
N GLY A 73 2.57 16.01 0.24
CA GLY A 73 2.80 16.33 1.66
C GLY A 73 3.60 15.26 2.43
N MET A 74 4.21 14.31 1.71
CA MET A 74 5.01 13.20 2.25
C MET A 74 6.23 12.92 1.35
N GLU A 75 6.74 13.93 0.66
CA GLU A 75 7.72 13.77 -0.42
C GLU A 75 8.95 12.95 0.03
N THR A 76 9.55 13.32 1.16
CA THR A 76 10.75 12.63 1.65
C THR A 76 10.47 11.19 2.08
N ASN A 77 9.29 10.93 2.64
CA ASN A 77 8.94 9.60 3.12
C ASN A 77 8.48 8.70 1.97
N ASN A 78 7.44 9.12 1.26
CA ASN A 78 6.75 8.28 0.31
C ASN A 78 7.49 8.17 -1.03
N LEU A 79 8.09 9.26 -1.56
CA LEU A 79 8.90 9.14 -2.78
C LEU A 79 10.20 8.37 -2.53
N GLY A 80 10.64 8.25 -1.27
CA GLY A 80 11.70 7.32 -0.87
C GLY A 80 11.25 5.85 -0.79
N ASP A 81 9.95 5.57 -0.97
CA ASP A 81 9.36 4.23 -0.89
C ASP A 81 8.40 3.94 -2.06
N LEU A 82 8.93 3.97 -3.25
CA LEU A 82 8.17 3.61 -4.45
C LEU A 82 7.87 2.11 -4.53
N THR A 83 8.63 1.27 -3.84
CA THR A 83 8.37 -0.17 -3.76
C THR A 83 6.97 -0.44 -3.20
N ARG A 84 6.60 0.27 -2.13
CA ARG A 84 5.28 0.17 -1.51
C ARG A 84 4.16 0.63 -2.46
N LEU A 85 4.35 1.77 -3.14
CA LEU A 85 3.38 2.25 -4.14
C LEU A 85 3.15 1.22 -5.25
N TYR A 86 4.23 0.69 -5.81
CA TYR A 86 4.15 -0.28 -6.91
C TYR A 86 3.56 -1.61 -6.47
N PHE A 87 3.85 -2.03 -5.23
CA PHE A 87 3.23 -3.22 -4.66
C PHE A 87 1.71 -3.04 -4.49
N LEU A 88 1.27 -1.89 -3.98
CA LEU A 88 -0.14 -1.58 -3.80
C LEU A 88 -0.89 -1.59 -5.14
N GLU A 89 -0.34 -0.93 -6.15
CA GLU A 89 -0.90 -0.91 -7.52
C GLU A 89 -0.98 -2.32 -8.11
N ALA A 90 0.10 -3.10 -8.04
CA ALA A 90 0.13 -4.47 -8.55
C ALA A 90 -0.86 -5.38 -7.82
N THR A 91 -1.00 -5.22 -6.49
CA THR A 91 -1.95 -5.99 -5.68
C THR A 91 -3.40 -5.69 -6.09
N VAL A 92 -3.77 -4.42 -6.26
CA VAL A 92 -5.12 -4.05 -6.72
C VAL A 92 -5.42 -4.66 -8.09
N ARG A 93 -4.49 -4.58 -9.04
CA ARG A 93 -4.65 -5.16 -10.37
C ARG A 93 -4.77 -6.69 -10.31
N GLN A 94 -3.96 -7.34 -9.49
CA GLN A 94 -4.03 -8.79 -9.32
C GLN A 94 -5.38 -9.23 -8.75
N LEU A 95 -5.92 -8.51 -7.76
CA LEU A 95 -7.24 -8.80 -7.20
C LEU A 95 -8.35 -8.62 -8.23
N GLN A 96 -8.26 -7.57 -9.07
CA GLN A 96 -9.21 -7.35 -10.16
C GLN A 96 -9.13 -8.47 -11.21
N SER A 97 -7.93 -8.83 -11.65
CA SER A 97 -7.69 -9.88 -12.65
C SER A 97 -8.12 -11.26 -12.14
N ALA A 98 -7.92 -11.54 -10.86
CA ALA A 98 -8.33 -12.80 -10.23
C ALA A 98 -9.82 -12.86 -9.86
N GLY A 99 -10.57 -11.78 -10.11
CA GLY A 99 -12.00 -11.70 -9.79
C GLY A 99 -12.30 -11.75 -8.29
N VAL A 100 -11.34 -11.38 -7.41
CA VAL A 100 -11.56 -11.38 -5.97
C VAL A 100 -12.54 -10.27 -5.63
N ALA A 101 -13.75 -10.64 -5.24
CA ALA A 101 -14.79 -9.69 -4.85
C ALA A 101 -14.55 -9.11 -3.46
N GLY A 102 -15.21 -7.98 -3.15
CA GLY A 102 -15.19 -7.38 -1.82
C GLY A 102 -14.75 -5.92 -1.80
N SER A 103 -14.95 -5.31 -0.66
CA SER A 103 -14.58 -3.92 -0.35
C SER A 103 -13.07 -3.80 -0.14
N PHE A 104 -12.60 -2.57 -0.14
CA PHE A 104 -11.26 -2.23 0.36
C PHE A 104 -11.38 -1.56 1.73
N GLY A 105 -10.33 -1.68 2.54
CA GLY A 105 -10.22 -1.05 3.84
C GLY A 105 -8.82 -0.50 4.09
N GLU A 106 -8.75 0.58 4.84
CA GLU A 106 -7.49 1.14 5.34
C GLU A 106 -7.67 1.58 6.79
N LEU A 107 -6.82 1.07 7.67
CA LEU A 107 -6.70 1.48 9.06
C LEU A 107 -5.37 2.20 9.25
N GLY A 108 -5.44 3.49 9.59
CA GLY A 108 -4.32 4.43 9.55
C GLY A 108 -4.24 5.12 8.17
N VAL A 109 -5.01 6.18 8.00
CA VAL A 109 -5.18 6.93 6.73
C VAL A 109 -4.24 8.13 6.64
N TYR A 110 -3.98 8.76 7.78
CA TYR A 110 -3.16 9.95 7.93
C TYR A 110 -3.53 11.06 6.93
N LYS A 111 -2.70 11.32 5.90
CA LYS A 111 -2.95 12.35 4.86
C LYS A 111 -3.71 11.82 3.64
N GLY A 112 -4.04 10.53 3.61
CA GLY A 112 -4.87 9.90 2.59
C GLY A 112 -4.16 9.55 1.28
N ASN A 113 -2.82 9.46 1.26
CA ASN A 113 -2.08 9.19 0.03
C ASN A 113 -2.41 7.81 -0.57
N SER A 114 -2.34 6.76 0.23
CA SER A 114 -2.71 5.39 -0.13
C SER A 114 -4.21 5.25 -0.39
N ALA A 115 -5.07 5.85 0.45
CA ALA A 115 -6.51 5.90 0.26
C ALA A 115 -6.91 6.49 -1.10
N LYS A 116 -6.26 7.60 -1.51
CA LYS A 116 -6.47 8.23 -2.83
C LYS A 116 -6.15 7.27 -3.96
N ILE A 117 -5.06 6.53 -3.84
CA ILE A 117 -4.60 5.55 -4.83
C ILE A 117 -5.56 4.36 -4.89
N LEU A 118 -5.93 3.80 -3.75
CA LEU A 118 -6.88 2.68 -3.67
C LEU A 118 -8.22 3.04 -4.33
N HIS A 119 -8.74 4.23 -4.03
CA HIS A 119 -10.00 4.71 -4.64
C HIS A 119 -9.86 4.93 -6.15
N ALA A 120 -8.75 5.52 -6.60
CA ALA A 120 -8.53 5.78 -8.03
C ALA A 120 -8.35 4.48 -8.85
N LEU A 121 -7.70 3.46 -8.29
CA LEU A 121 -7.52 2.17 -8.95
C LEU A 121 -8.78 1.30 -8.97
N ALA A 122 -9.70 1.51 -8.04
CA ALA A 122 -10.93 0.72 -7.92
C ALA A 122 -12.13 1.59 -7.47
N PRO A 123 -12.55 2.58 -8.30
CA PRO A 123 -13.56 3.57 -7.89
C PRO A 123 -14.95 2.98 -7.61
N ASP A 124 -15.25 1.83 -8.19
CA ASP A 124 -16.53 1.13 -8.02
C ASP A 124 -16.57 0.27 -6.75
N ARG A 125 -15.43 0.05 -6.09
CA ARG A 125 -15.36 -0.70 -4.84
C ARG A 125 -15.63 0.21 -3.64
N ARG A 126 -16.36 -0.30 -2.66
CA ARG A 126 -16.50 0.39 -1.37
C ARG A 126 -15.14 0.44 -0.69
N LEU A 127 -14.77 1.62 -0.19
CA LEU A 127 -13.54 1.86 0.53
C LEU A 127 -13.87 2.40 1.93
N PHE A 128 -13.44 1.69 2.97
CA PHE A 128 -13.60 2.09 4.37
C PHE A 128 -12.28 2.64 4.90
N LEU A 129 -12.31 3.87 5.44
CA LEU A 129 -11.14 4.61 5.89
C LEU A 129 -11.24 4.89 7.39
N PHE A 130 -10.44 4.20 8.18
CA PHE A 130 -10.42 4.29 9.63
C PHE A 130 -9.20 5.07 10.10
N ASP A 131 -9.42 6.15 10.82
CA ASP A 131 -8.36 6.98 11.42
C ASP A 131 -8.96 7.85 12.52
N THR A 132 -8.19 8.25 13.48
CA THR A 132 -8.57 9.30 14.45
C THR A 132 -8.66 10.66 13.76
N PHE A 133 -7.90 10.87 12.65
CA PHE A 133 -7.70 12.15 11.95
C PHE A 133 -7.19 13.26 12.86
N GLY A 134 -6.43 12.89 13.90
CA GLY A 134 -5.90 13.82 14.89
C GLY A 134 -4.62 13.35 15.59
N GLY A 135 -3.99 12.29 15.05
CA GLY A 135 -2.81 11.65 15.64
C GLY A 135 -3.19 10.43 16.47
N PHE A 136 -2.24 9.91 17.24
CA PHE A 136 -2.47 8.71 18.05
C PHE A 136 -3.42 8.95 19.21
N ASP A 137 -4.27 7.94 19.49
CA ASP A 137 -5.09 7.90 20.71
C ASP A 137 -4.23 7.64 21.95
N ASP A 138 -4.58 8.27 23.07
CA ASP A 138 -3.84 8.15 24.33
C ASP A 138 -3.80 6.72 24.85
N ALA A 139 -4.90 5.98 24.73
CA ALA A 139 -4.97 4.59 25.18
C ALA A 139 -4.09 3.67 24.33
N ASP A 140 -3.98 3.93 23.03
CA ASP A 140 -3.13 3.15 22.14
C ASP A 140 -1.63 3.44 22.38
N VAL A 141 -1.28 4.69 22.69
CA VAL A 141 0.08 5.07 23.10
C VAL A 141 0.46 4.41 24.43
N ASP A 142 -0.44 4.37 25.39
CA ASP A 142 -0.18 3.75 26.69
C ASP A 142 -0.07 2.21 26.55
N ALA A 143 -0.88 1.60 25.67
CA ALA A 143 -0.78 0.18 25.34
C ALA A 143 0.56 -0.17 24.67
N GLU A 144 1.03 0.64 23.71
CA GLU A 144 2.33 0.47 23.05
C GLU A 144 3.49 0.51 24.05
N LYS A 145 3.49 1.50 24.96
CA LYS A 145 4.50 1.61 26.01
C LYS A 145 4.50 0.39 26.95
N GLY A 146 3.31 -0.11 27.27
CA GLY A 146 3.15 -1.30 28.11
C GLY A 146 3.62 -2.59 27.44
N ALA A 147 3.35 -2.73 26.13
CA ALA A 147 3.66 -3.93 25.38
C ALA A 147 5.14 -4.05 24.99
N VAL A 148 5.77 -2.96 24.55
CA VAL A 148 7.11 -3.01 23.93
C VAL A 148 8.08 -1.94 24.46
N ASN A 149 7.69 -1.18 25.49
CA ASN A 149 8.49 -0.09 26.06
C ASN A 149 8.98 0.95 25.05
N ALA A 150 8.17 1.25 24.04
CA ALA A 150 8.52 2.17 22.95
C ALA A 150 8.43 3.64 23.39
N GLN A 151 9.23 4.50 22.72
CA GLN A 151 9.20 5.95 22.91
C GLN A 151 8.28 6.59 21.85
N VAL A 152 6.98 6.51 22.09
CA VAL A 152 5.93 7.05 21.21
C VAL A 152 5.41 8.37 21.75
N LYS A 153 5.20 9.35 20.85
CA LYS A 153 4.66 10.66 21.20
C LYS A 153 3.17 10.72 20.80
N ARG A 154 2.33 11.19 21.70
CA ARG A 154 0.89 11.36 21.48
C ARG A 154 0.51 12.24 20.29
N ARG A 155 1.40 13.16 19.90
CA ARG A 155 1.18 14.08 18.76
C ARG A 155 1.83 13.63 17.47
N ASP A 156 2.41 12.43 17.42
CA ASP A 156 2.88 11.91 16.16
C ASP A 156 1.67 11.74 15.22
N PHE A 157 1.87 12.09 13.94
CA PHE A 157 0.82 12.11 12.89
C PHE A 157 -0.41 13.02 13.16
N ALA A 158 -0.31 14.01 14.07
CA ALA A 158 -1.39 14.93 14.36
C ALA A 158 -1.57 16.06 13.31
N ASP A 159 -0.67 16.14 12.32
CA ASP A 159 -0.72 17.13 11.23
C ASP A 159 -1.62 16.67 10.07
N THR A 160 -2.79 16.16 10.41
CA THR A 160 -3.86 15.72 9.51
C THR A 160 -5.23 16.20 10.00
N SER A 161 -6.25 16.05 9.17
CA SER A 161 -7.64 16.30 9.57
C SER A 161 -8.62 15.60 8.64
N LEU A 162 -9.76 15.16 9.15
CA LEU A 162 -10.82 14.57 8.34
C LEU A 162 -11.26 15.44 7.16
N PRO A 163 -11.49 16.78 7.32
CA PRO A 163 -11.83 17.63 6.18
C PRO A 163 -10.75 17.63 5.09
N GLY A 164 -9.48 17.77 5.46
CA GLY A 164 -8.36 17.78 4.51
C GLY A 164 -8.18 16.45 3.77
N VAL A 165 -8.34 15.33 4.47
CA VAL A 165 -8.31 14.00 3.84
C VAL A 165 -9.50 13.81 2.91
N ARG A 166 -10.70 14.21 3.33
CA ARG A 166 -11.91 14.11 2.49
C ARG A 166 -11.83 14.98 1.23
N GLU A 167 -11.26 16.17 1.33
CA GLU A 167 -11.01 17.03 0.17
C GLU A 167 -10.05 16.36 -0.82
N PHE A 168 -9.00 15.73 -0.33
CA PHE A 168 -7.99 15.09 -1.17
C PHE A 168 -8.44 13.76 -1.77
N VAL A 169 -8.95 12.84 -0.95
CA VAL A 169 -9.39 11.51 -1.41
C VAL A 169 -10.67 11.61 -2.25
N GLY A 170 -11.61 12.42 -1.80
CA GLY A 170 -12.90 12.64 -2.44
C GLY A 170 -14.08 12.23 -1.56
N ALA A 171 -15.27 12.67 -1.95
CA ALA A 171 -16.53 12.40 -1.25
C ALA A 171 -17.46 11.48 -2.08
N ALA A 172 -16.90 10.53 -2.84
CA ALA A 172 -17.69 9.59 -3.60
C ALA A 172 -18.54 8.70 -2.67
N PRO A 173 -19.75 8.29 -3.09
CA PRO A 173 -20.62 7.41 -2.30
C PRO A 173 -19.97 6.06 -1.95
N SER A 174 -18.96 5.64 -2.71
CA SER A 174 -18.17 4.42 -2.45
C SER A 174 -17.16 4.58 -1.31
N VAL A 175 -16.87 5.80 -0.84
CA VAL A 175 -15.88 6.06 0.23
C VAL A 175 -16.59 6.34 1.55
N THR A 176 -16.32 5.52 2.56
CA THR A 176 -16.84 5.69 3.93
C THR A 176 -15.69 6.07 4.85
N TYR A 177 -15.78 7.24 5.46
CA TYR A 177 -14.85 7.72 6.47
C TYR A 177 -15.36 7.30 7.85
N CYS A 178 -14.50 6.67 8.64
CA CYS A 178 -14.80 6.12 9.96
C CYS A 178 -13.90 6.83 11.01
N PRO A 179 -14.22 8.08 11.38
CA PRO A 179 -13.37 8.86 12.29
C PRO A 179 -13.48 8.35 13.72
N GLY A 180 -12.34 8.18 14.36
CA GLY A 180 -12.22 7.76 15.76
C GLY A 180 -11.21 6.63 15.94
N ARG A 181 -11.08 6.21 17.18
CA ARG A 181 -10.19 5.11 17.57
C ARG A 181 -10.74 3.78 17.04
N PHE A 182 -9.85 2.92 16.54
CA PHE A 182 -10.19 1.52 16.26
C PHE A 182 -9.85 0.65 17.48
N PRO A 183 -10.70 -0.32 17.91
CA PRO A 183 -11.86 -0.87 17.18
C PRO A 183 -13.22 -0.20 17.44
N ASP A 184 -13.30 0.91 18.17
CA ASP A 184 -14.58 1.56 18.51
C ASP A 184 -15.38 1.96 17.24
N THR A 185 -14.68 2.20 16.14
CA THR A 185 -15.25 2.53 14.83
C THR A 185 -15.58 1.32 13.96
N ALA A 186 -15.33 0.10 14.41
CA ALA A 186 -15.59 -1.13 13.64
C ALA A 186 -17.07 -1.27 13.20
N GLY A 187 -18.00 -0.70 13.99
CA GLY A 187 -19.44 -0.68 13.68
C GLY A 187 -19.83 0.08 12.41
N HIS A 188 -18.92 0.85 11.80
CA HIS A 188 -19.18 1.46 10.47
C HIS A 188 -19.16 0.43 9.33
N VAL A 189 -18.65 -0.78 9.56
CA VAL A 189 -18.67 -1.87 8.58
C VAL A 189 -20.01 -2.60 8.69
N PRO A 190 -20.88 -2.52 7.68
CA PRO A 190 -22.15 -3.23 7.72
C PRO A 190 -21.95 -4.75 7.86
N GLU A 191 -22.89 -5.40 8.52
CA GLU A 191 -22.93 -6.86 8.64
C GLU A 191 -22.89 -7.52 7.24
N GLY A 192 -22.18 -8.64 7.12
CA GLY A 192 -22.00 -9.35 5.86
C GLY A 192 -20.97 -8.72 4.90
N THR A 193 -20.37 -7.58 5.24
CA THR A 193 -19.29 -7.00 4.42
C THR A 193 -18.11 -7.95 4.35
N ARG A 194 -17.59 -8.13 3.12
CA ARG A 194 -16.34 -8.85 2.86
C ARG A 194 -15.32 -7.93 2.21
N PHE A 195 -14.05 -8.21 2.44
CA PHE A 195 -12.95 -7.43 1.91
C PHE A 195 -12.14 -8.23 0.91
N ALA A 196 -11.67 -7.55 -0.14
CA ALA A 196 -10.67 -8.06 -1.06
C ALA A 196 -9.26 -7.58 -0.68
N LEU A 197 -9.16 -6.36 -0.12
CA LEU A 197 -7.90 -5.78 0.33
C LEU A 197 -8.14 -4.95 1.58
N VAL A 198 -7.27 -5.14 2.58
CA VAL A 198 -7.17 -4.24 3.72
C VAL A 198 -5.70 -3.87 3.94
N GLN A 199 -5.44 -2.59 4.18
CA GLN A 199 -4.14 -2.09 4.60
C GLN A 199 -4.21 -1.66 6.07
N LEU A 200 -3.28 -2.13 6.88
CA LEU A 200 -3.08 -1.70 8.27
C LEU A 200 -1.78 -0.91 8.34
N ASP A 201 -1.88 0.36 8.71
CA ASP A 201 -0.78 1.32 8.73
C ASP A 201 -0.99 2.31 9.88
N CYS A 202 -1.20 1.76 11.09
CA CYS A 202 -1.51 2.53 12.29
C CYS A 202 -0.45 2.40 13.39
N ASP A 203 0.72 1.89 13.05
CA ASP A 203 2.00 1.95 13.78
C ASP A 203 2.02 1.27 15.16
N LEU A 204 0.92 1.24 15.91
CA LEU A 204 0.88 0.85 17.32
C LEU A 204 0.31 -0.55 17.52
N TYR A 205 0.76 -1.23 18.60
CA TYR A 205 0.37 -2.58 18.96
C TYR A 205 -1.16 -2.78 19.02
N ALA A 206 -1.86 -1.93 19.80
CA ALA A 206 -3.28 -2.16 20.07
C ALA A 206 -4.16 -2.05 18.83
N PRO A 207 -4.07 -1.00 17.99
CA PRO A 207 -4.88 -0.90 16.79
C PRO A 207 -4.47 -1.92 15.70
N ILE A 208 -3.20 -2.30 15.58
CA ILE A 208 -2.77 -3.39 14.69
C ILE A 208 -3.38 -4.71 15.13
N LYS A 209 -3.31 -5.05 16.43
CA LYS A 209 -3.89 -6.28 16.97
C LYS A 209 -5.39 -6.34 16.71
N ALA A 210 -6.12 -5.29 17.06
CA ALA A 210 -7.55 -5.20 16.78
C ALA A 210 -7.85 -5.28 15.28
N GLY A 211 -7.02 -4.64 14.45
CA GLY A 211 -7.16 -4.64 12.98
C GLY A 211 -7.00 -6.03 12.38
N VAL A 212 -5.94 -6.78 12.73
CA VAL A 212 -5.74 -8.13 12.17
C VAL A 212 -6.83 -9.08 12.64
N GLU A 213 -7.26 -9.00 13.90
CA GLU A 213 -8.33 -9.82 14.46
C GLU A 213 -9.69 -9.54 13.82
N PHE A 214 -9.98 -8.29 13.52
CA PHE A 214 -11.24 -7.88 12.89
C PHE A 214 -11.28 -8.14 11.38
N PHE A 215 -10.25 -7.70 10.64
CA PHE A 215 -10.31 -7.73 9.17
C PHE A 215 -9.96 -9.08 8.57
N TYR A 216 -9.03 -9.85 9.16
CA TYR A 216 -8.61 -11.12 8.55
C TYR A 216 -9.78 -12.13 8.37
N PRO A 217 -10.69 -12.33 9.35
CA PRO A 217 -11.87 -13.17 9.16
C PRO A 217 -12.82 -12.67 8.07
N LEU A 218 -12.86 -11.36 7.82
CA LEU A 218 -13.74 -10.73 6.84
C LEU A 218 -13.15 -10.72 5.42
N LEU A 219 -11.89 -11.13 5.23
CA LEU A 219 -11.32 -11.27 3.88
C LEU A 219 -12.01 -12.39 3.12
N ASN A 220 -12.30 -12.13 1.84
CA ASN A 220 -12.68 -13.18 0.90
C ASN A 220 -11.48 -14.09 0.60
N PRO A 221 -11.70 -15.35 0.19
CA PRO A 221 -10.66 -16.23 -0.29
C PRO A 221 -9.84 -15.58 -1.43
N GLY A 222 -8.52 -15.53 -1.27
CA GLY A 222 -7.60 -14.81 -2.15
C GLY A 222 -7.50 -13.30 -1.87
N GLY A 223 -8.24 -12.78 -0.89
CA GLY A 223 -8.10 -11.41 -0.40
C GLY A 223 -6.80 -11.20 0.34
N VAL A 224 -6.35 -9.95 0.40
CA VAL A 224 -5.01 -9.57 0.86
C VAL A 224 -5.11 -8.62 2.06
N LEU A 225 -4.34 -8.91 3.11
CA LEU A 225 -4.07 -8.01 4.21
C LEU A 225 -2.62 -7.53 4.11
N ILE A 226 -2.42 -6.23 3.95
CA ILE A 226 -1.11 -5.58 3.94
C ILE A 226 -0.90 -4.95 5.31
N ILE A 227 0.23 -5.22 5.94
CA ILE A 227 0.58 -4.69 7.25
C ILE A 227 1.89 -3.92 7.10
N HIS A 228 1.81 -2.59 7.23
CA HIS A 228 2.98 -1.73 7.17
C HIS A 228 3.81 -1.86 8.44
N ASP A 229 5.09 -1.52 8.36
CA ASP A 229 6.03 -1.49 9.49
C ASP A 229 6.23 -2.79 10.28
N TYR A 230 5.83 -3.94 9.73
CA TYR A 230 5.99 -5.22 10.43
C TYR A 230 7.45 -5.52 10.82
N ALA A 231 8.40 -5.25 9.93
CA ALA A 231 9.83 -5.45 10.20
C ALA A 231 10.55 -4.15 10.63
N SER A 232 9.80 -3.08 10.90
CA SER A 232 10.35 -1.80 11.35
C SER A 232 10.84 -1.89 12.80
N GLY A 233 12.11 -1.55 13.02
CA GLY A 233 12.61 -1.36 14.39
C GLY A 233 12.07 -0.12 15.09
N HIS A 234 11.36 0.75 14.37
CA HIS A 234 10.76 1.97 14.92
C HIS A 234 9.40 1.71 15.60
N TRP A 235 8.64 0.74 15.05
CA TRP A 235 7.29 0.36 15.51
C TRP A 235 7.23 -1.11 15.94
N PRO A 236 7.93 -1.52 17.01
CA PRO A 236 8.04 -2.94 17.40
C PRO A 236 6.71 -3.57 17.81
N GLY A 237 5.73 -2.78 18.22
CA GLY A 237 4.38 -3.24 18.56
C GLY A 237 3.64 -3.86 17.38
N VAL A 238 3.90 -3.41 16.16
CA VAL A 238 3.31 -4.00 14.94
C VAL A 238 3.69 -5.47 14.81
N LYS A 239 4.99 -5.76 14.91
CA LYS A 239 5.47 -7.15 14.81
C LYS A 239 4.90 -8.02 15.93
N LEU A 240 4.90 -7.53 17.16
CA LEU A 240 4.37 -8.27 18.30
C LEU A 240 2.89 -8.63 18.08
N ALA A 241 2.06 -7.66 17.68
CA ALA A 241 0.63 -7.88 17.45
C ALA A 241 0.35 -8.93 16.37
N VAL A 242 1.11 -8.88 15.28
CA VAL A 242 0.94 -9.82 14.15
C VAL A 242 1.44 -11.21 14.52
N ASP A 243 2.58 -11.32 15.19
CA ASP A 243 3.14 -12.61 15.62
C ASP A 243 2.20 -13.30 16.62
N GLU A 244 1.61 -12.55 17.56
CA GLU A 244 0.58 -13.08 18.47
C GLU A 244 -0.66 -13.57 17.71
N PHE A 245 -1.12 -12.81 16.71
CA PHE A 245 -2.25 -13.21 15.87
C PHE A 245 -1.97 -14.50 15.10
N LEU A 246 -0.76 -14.66 14.59
CA LEU A 246 -0.35 -15.83 13.78
C LEU A 246 0.01 -17.06 14.65
N ALA A 247 0.21 -16.88 15.95
CA ALA A 247 0.56 -17.99 16.82
C ALA A 247 -0.48 -19.14 16.74
N GLY A 248 -0.03 -20.30 16.29
CA GLY A 248 -0.88 -21.47 16.13
C GLY A 248 -1.79 -21.46 14.89
N LYS A 249 -1.61 -20.52 13.97
CA LYS A 249 -2.33 -20.49 12.68
C LYS A 249 -1.48 -21.04 11.55
N PRO A 250 -2.08 -21.65 10.53
CA PRO A 250 -1.37 -22.19 9.38
C PRO A 250 -0.95 -21.14 8.35
N GLU A 251 -1.41 -19.89 8.51
CA GLU A 251 -1.14 -18.82 7.57
C GLU A 251 0.34 -18.44 7.53
N GLY A 252 0.87 -18.36 6.31
CA GLY A 252 2.20 -17.84 6.04
C GLY A 252 2.20 -16.33 5.84
N LEU A 253 3.30 -15.69 6.21
CA LEU A 253 3.53 -14.26 6.05
C LEU A 253 4.65 -14.03 5.03
N VAL A 254 4.43 -13.10 4.11
CA VAL A 254 5.43 -12.70 3.11
C VAL A 254 5.87 -11.27 3.38
N LEU A 255 7.20 -11.05 3.46
CA LEU A 255 7.76 -9.71 3.61
C LEU A 255 7.92 -9.01 2.26
N ILE A 256 7.64 -7.71 2.23
CA ILE A 256 7.93 -6.84 1.10
C ILE A 256 9.21 -6.08 1.41
N PRO A 257 10.15 -5.98 0.46
CA PRO A 257 11.40 -5.24 0.65
C PRO A 257 11.18 -3.73 0.39
N ASP A 258 10.17 -3.16 1.00
CA ASP A 258 9.94 -1.72 1.05
C ASP A 258 10.77 -1.07 2.17
N LYS A 259 10.64 0.23 2.34
CA LYS A 259 11.44 1.01 3.29
C LYS A 259 11.27 0.55 4.73
N SER A 260 10.09 0.09 5.10
CA SER A 260 9.72 -0.24 6.47
C SER A 260 9.50 -1.74 6.71
N GLY A 261 9.67 -2.57 5.67
CA GLY A 261 9.50 -4.01 5.78
C GLY A 261 8.06 -4.40 6.03
N SER A 262 7.15 -4.00 5.15
CA SER A 262 5.75 -4.40 5.21
C SER A 262 5.59 -5.92 5.08
N ALA A 263 4.51 -6.45 5.65
CA ALA A 263 4.16 -7.85 5.57
C ALA A 263 2.81 -8.05 4.87
N VAL A 264 2.62 -9.21 4.29
CA VAL A 264 1.40 -9.57 3.56
C VAL A 264 0.89 -10.93 4.01
N LEU A 265 -0.41 -10.98 4.27
CA LEU A 265 -1.17 -12.20 4.44
C LEU A 265 -2.16 -12.33 3.28
N VAL A 266 -2.24 -13.51 2.69
CA VAL A 266 -3.24 -13.83 1.67
C VAL A 266 -4.21 -14.85 2.28
N LYS A 267 -5.50 -14.53 2.23
CA LYS A 267 -6.53 -15.44 2.71
C LYS A 267 -6.57 -16.71 1.87
N HIS A 268 -6.47 -17.86 2.52
CA HIS A 268 -6.54 -19.16 1.84
C HIS A 268 -7.79 -19.26 0.96
N ARG A 269 -7.60 -19.78 -0.26
CA ARG A 269 -8.70 -20.35 -1.03
C ARG A 269 -8.90 -21.77 -0.51
N GLN A 270 -10.08 -22.05 0.04
CA GLN A 270 -10.44 -23.43 0.30
C GLN A 270 -10.45 -24.13 -1.07
N CYS A 271 -9.64 -25.17 -1.26
CA CYS A 271 -9.78 -26.06 -2.39
C CYS A 271 -10.97 -26.95 -2.06
N ASP A 272 -12.05 -26.85 -2.85
CA ASP A 272 -13.17 -27.78 -2.83
C ASP A 272 -12.70 -29.17 -3.26
#